data_9a4257aa030acdc278610d513831f685
#
_entry.id   9a4257aa030acdc278610d513831f685
#
_cell.length_a   1.000
_cell.length_b   1.000
_cell.length_c   1.000
_cell.angle_alpha   90.00
_cell.angle_beta   90.00
_cell.angle_gamma   90.00
#
_symmetry.space_group_name_H-M   'P 1'
#
loop_
_entity.id
_entity.type
_entity.pdbx_description
1 polymer ?
#
loop_
_entity_poly.entity_id
_entity_poly.type
_entity_poly.pdbx_seq_one_letter_code
_entity_poly.pdbx_strand_id
1 'polypeptide(L)'
;MRNSNSRTYNPTRLEFEQDQKFLSKMVEEKGWRLVEWTEHHVLVERDYSPFGGKSRFATLAYSQTGNGLFWGHYDLSLSEAVRSLADRTEEARKHG
;
A
#
# COMPACT_ATOMS: atom_id res chain seq x y z
N MET A 1 -7.36 -3.96 -23.71
CA MET A 1 -7.51 -4.98 -22.67
C MET A 1 -6.24 -5.07 -21.86
N ARG A 2 -6.40 -5.14 -20.55
CA ARG A 2 -5.24 -5.31 -19.71
C ARG A 2 -4.67 -6.70 -19.89
N ASN A 3 -3.37 -6.77 -20.02
CA ASN A 3 -2.67 -8.03 -20.09
C ASN A 3 -2.67 -8.67 -18.70
N SER A 4 -3.21 -9.87 -18.58
CA SER A 4 -3.27 -10.58 -17.31
C SER A 4 -1.89 -10.94 -16.78
N ASN A 5 -0.88 -10.92 -17.65
CA ASN A 5 0.51 -11.19 -17.26
C ASN A 5 1.28 -9.93 -16.93
N SER A 6 0.60 -8.81 -16.85
CA SER A 6 1.23 -7.55 -16.52
C SER A 6 2.00 -7.68 -15.20
N ARG A 7 3.23 -7.22 -15.20
CA ARG A 7 4.11 -7.28 -14.03
C ARG A 7 3.94 -6.11 -13.11
N THR A 8 3.26 -5.09 -13.57
CA THR A 8 3.09 -3.86 -12.81
C THR A 8 1.62 -3.53 -12.70
N TYR A 9 1.27 -2.87 -11.62
CA TYR A 9 -0.04 -2.31 -11.45
C TYR A 9 -0.16 -1.15 -12.46
N ASN A 10 -1.13 -1.25 -13.34
CA ASN A 10 -1.25 -0.30 -14.44
C ASN A 10 -2.73 0.01 -14.72
N PRO A 11 -3.38 0.72 -13.80
CA PRO A 11 -4.80 1.01 -13.92
C PRO A 11 -5.07 2.04 -15.01
N THR A 12 -6.30 2.04 -15.51
CA THR A 12 -6.77 3.15 -16.31
C THR A 12 -6.80 4.40 -15.44
N ARG A 13 -6.92 5.58 -16.07
CA ARG A 13 -6.99 6.83 -15.33
C ARG A 13 -8.16 6.83 -14.33
N LEU A 14 -9.32 6.35 -14.77
CA LEU A 14 -10.50 6.31 -13.92
C LEU A 14 -10.29 5.34 -12.74
N GLU A 15 -9.74 4.15 -13.02
CA GLU A 15 -9.44 3.19 -11.98
C GLU A 15 -8.44 3.76 -10.98
N PHE A 16 -7.42 4.45 -11.47
CA PHE A 16 -6.41 5.07 -10.62
C PHE A 16 -7.05 6.09 -9.66
N GLU A 17 -7.91 6.94 -10.18
CA GLU A 17 -8.56 7.96 -9.36
C GLU A 17 -9.49 7.33 -8.32
N GLN A 18 -10.20 6.28 -8.69
CA GLN A 18 -11.10 5.59 -7.78
C GLN A 18 -10.33 4.84 -6.71
N ASP A 19 -9.26 4.17 -7.09
CA ASP A 19 -8.42 3.45 -6.13
C ASP A 19 -7.79 4.41 -5.15
N GLN A 20 -7.26 5.52 -5.62
CA GLN A 20 -6.64 6.52 -4.76
C GLN A 20 -7.64 7.04 -3.73
N LYS A 21 -8.84 7.37 -4.16
CA LYS A 21 -9.88 7.90 -3.29
C LYS A 21 -10.29 6.89 -2.24
N PHE A 22 -10.49 5.66 -2.67
CA PHE A 22 -10.89 4.55 -1.80
C PHE A 22 -9.82 4.26 -0.76
N LEU A 23 -8.58 4.13 -1.21
CA LEU A 23 -7.46 3.79 -0.33
C LEU A 23 -7.13 4.93 0.62
N SER A 24 -7.18 6.17 0.13
CA SER A 24 -6.94 7.33 0.98
C SER A 24 -7.95 7.39 2.12
N LYS A 25 -9.20 7.16 1.82
CA LYS A 25 -10.24 7.16 2.84
C LYS A 25 -9.98 6.09 3.90
N MET A 26 -9.66 4.89 3.45
CA MET A 26 -9.40 3.76 4.35
C MET A 26 -8.21 4.03 5.26
N VAL A 27 -7.16 4.61 4.71
CA VAL A 27 -5.93 4.94 5.44
C VAL A 27 -6.17 6.11 6.40
N GLU A 28 -6.88 7.14 5.94
CA GLU A 28 -7.14 8.33 6.74
C GLU A 28 -8.04 8.04 7.93
N GLU A 29 -8.90 7.05 7.82
CA GLU A 29 -9.74 6.63 8.94
C GLU A 29 -8.91 6.12 10.12
N LYS A 30 -7.68 5.69 9.85
CA LYS A 30 -6.75 5.26 10.89
C LYS A 30 -5.84 6.39 11.39
N GLY A 31 -6.00 7.59 10.84
CA GLY A 31 -5.14 8.71 11.16
C GLY A 31 -3.80 8.69 10.44
N TRP A 32 -3.69 7.92 9.38
CA TRP A 32 -2.46 7.77 8.61
C TRP A 32 -2.59 8.47 7.26
N ARG A 33 -1.49 8.53 6.52
CA ARG A 33 -1.46 9.15 5.19
C ARG A 33 -1.00 8.13 4.16
N LEU A 34 -1.74 8.04 3.05
CA LEU A 34 -1.37 7.18 1.94
C LEU A 34 -0.20 7.82 1.19
N VAL A 35 0.89 7.06 1.01
CA VAL A 35 2.07 7.51 0.30
C VAL A 35 2.14 6.87 -1.08
N GLU A 36 1.93 5.57 -1.14
CA GLU A 36 2.01 4.83 -2.39
C GLU A 36 1.13 3.59 -2.28
N TRP A 37 0.79 2.99 -3.41
CA TRP A 37 0.03 1.75 -3.39
C TRP A 37 0.32 0.93 -4.64
N THR A 38 0.00 -0.35 -4.54
CA THR A 38 0.01 -1.29 -5.64
C THR A 38 -1.33 -1.98 -5.69
N GLU A 39 -1.45 -3.00 -6.51
CA GLU A 39 -2.73 -3.70 -6.68
C GLU A 39 -3.26 -4.31 -5.38
N HIS A 40 -2.36 -4.72 -4.48
CA HIS A 40 -2.76 -5.43 -3.27
C HIS A 40 -2.22 -4.84 -1.98
N HIS A 41 -1.36 -3.83 -2.05
CA HIS A 41 -0.67 -3.31 -0.88
C HIS A 41 -0.62 -1.80 -0.89
N VAL A 42 -0.54 -1.22 0.30
CA VAL A 42 -0.36 0.22 0.48
C VAL A 42 0.90 0.48 1.29
N LEU A 43 1.50 1.64 1.05
CA LEU A 43 2.56 2.20 1.88
C LEU A 43 1.99 3.46 2.51
N VAL A 44 2.05 3.52 3.83
CA VAL A 44 1.43 4.63 4.57
C VAL A 44 2.45 5.28 5.49
N GLU A 45 2.22 6.55 5.79
CA GLU A 45 2.97 7.27 6.81
C GLU A 45 2.07 7.42 8.03
N ARG A 46 2.62 7.06 9.20
CA ARG A 46 1.93 7.18 10.48
C ARG A 46 2.43 8.41 11.21
N ASP A 47 1.59 8.99 12.04
CA ASP A 47 1.99 10.17 12.81
C ASP A 47 2.92 9.86 13.96
N TYR A 48 3.01 8.57 14.30
CA TYR A 48 3.71 8.15 15.49
C TYR A 48 4.60 6.95 15.19
N SER A 49 5.79 6.98 15.76
CA SER A 49 6.71 5.83 15.76
C SER A 49 7.33 5.72 17.14
N PRO A 50 7.27 4.53 17.78
CA PRO A 50 7.93 4.34 19.07
C PRO A 50 9.46 4.39 18.98
N PHE A 51 10.01 4.29 17.77
CA PHE A 51 11.44 4.21 17.56
C PHE A 51 12.06 5.50 17.01
N GLY A 52 11.26 6.55 16.92
CA GLY A 52 11.74 7.84 16.42
C GLY A 52 11.11 8.22 15.08
N GLY A 53 11.22 9.49 14.75
CA GLY A 53 10.44 10.08 13.67
C GLY A 53 10.73 9.58 12.27
N LYS A 54 11.85 8.88 12.05
CA LYS A 54 12.19 8.40 10.71
C LYS A 54 11.63 7.01 10.41
N SER A 55 11.14 6.30 11.42
CA SER A 55 10.63 4.94 11.27
C SER A 55 9.11 4.90 11.40
N ARG A 56 8.43 5.83 10.74
CA ARG A 56 6.97 5.96 10.86
C ARG A 56 6.20 5.46 9.64
N PHE A 57 6.86 4.71 8.80
CA PHE A 57 6.21 4.16 7.61
C PHE A 57 5.80 2.72 7.83
N ALA A 58 4.80 2.29 7.11
CA ALA A 58 4.31 0.92 7.18
C ALA A 58 3.79 0.49 5.82
N THR A 59 3.85 -0.81 5.56
CA THR A 59 3.18 -1.40 4.40
C THR A 59 2.14 -2.38 4.89
N LEU A 60 1.00 -2.40 4.22
CA LEU A 60 -0.11 -3.28 4.58
C LEU A 60 -0.78 -3.81 3.32
N ALA A 61 -1.36 -4.99 3.44
CA ALA A 61 -2.24 -5.50 2.41
C ALA A 61 -3.61 -4.88 2.59
N TYR A 62 -4.38 -4.77 1.52
CA TYR A 62 -5.74 -4.28 1.61
C TYR A 62 -6.69 -5.19 0.85
N SER A 63 -7.94 -5.19 1.31
CA SER A 63 -9.00 -5.95 0.65
C SER A 63 -9.61 -5.10 -0.45
N GLN A 64 -9.68 -5.64 -1.65
CA GLN A 64 -10.31 -4.96 -2.78
C GLN A 64 -11.83 -4.84 -2.61
N THR A 65 -12.39 -5.60 -1.68
CA THR A 65 -13.81 -5.50 -1.37
C THR A 65 -14.11 -4.49 -0.27
N GLY A 66 -13.08 -3.81 0.22
CA GLY A 66 -13.28 -2.67 1.10
C GLY A 66 -13.29 -2.94 2.59
N ASN A 67 -12.81 -4.09 3.02
CA ASN A 67 -12.94 -4.48 4.40
C ASN A 67 -11.72 -4.20 5.27
N GLY A 68 -10.78 -3.41 4.77
CA GLY A 68 -9.74 -2.91 5.64
C GLY A 68 -8.33 -3.29 5.24
N LEU A 69 -7.44 -2.97 6.15
CA LEU A 69 -6.00 -3.15 6.00
C LEU A 69 -5.57 -4.27 6.95
N PHE A 70 -4.64 -5.10 6.48
CA PHE A 70 -4.19 -6.24 7.28
C PHE A 70 -2.76 -6.63 6.91
N TRP A 71 -2.17 -7.50 7.72
CA TRP A 71 -0.81 -8.03 7.52
C TRP A 71 0.22 -6.93 7.35
N GLY A 72 0.30 -6.06 8.38
CA GLY A 72 1.17 -4.90 8.32
C GLY A 72 2.60 -5.18 8.71
N HIS A 73 3.52 -4.49 8.04
CA HIS A 73 4.90 -4.35 8.46
C HIS A 73 5.06 -2.90 8.91
N TYR A 74 5.35 -2.70 10.19
CA TYR A 74 5.32 -1.38 10.80
C TYR A 74 6.70 -0.89 11.16
N ASP A 75 6.78 0.39 11.49
CA ASP A 75 7.99 1.02 12.03
C ASP A 75 9.16 0.95 11.07
N LEU A 76 8.88 1.17 9.80
CA LEU A 76 9.88 1.15 8.73
C LEU A 76 10.35 2.56 8.42
N SER A 77 11.61 2.70 8.03
CA SER A 77 12.06 3.92 7.38
C SER A 77 11.43 3.99 5.99
N LEU A 78 11.50 5.14 5.35
CA LEU A 78 10.93 5.28 4.01
C LEU A 78 11.57 4.29 3.03
N SER A 79 12.90 4.16 3.05
CA SER A 79 13.58 3.25 2.14
C SER A 79 13.22 1.79 2.42
N GLU A 80 13.09 1.42 3.69
CA GLU A 80 12.64 0.08 4.06
C GLU A 80 11.21 -0.18 3.61
N ALA A 81 10.35 0.83 3.75
CA ALA A 81 8.96 0.71 3.35
C ALA A 81 8.81 0.55 1.84
N VAL A 82 9.58 1.32 1.07
CA VAL A 82 9.58 1.21 -0.39
C VAL A 82 10.03 -0.18 -0.82
N ARG A 83 11.08 -0.70 -0.20
CA ARG A 83 11.56 -2.06 -0.48
C ARG A 83 10.52 -3.10 -0.08
N SER A 84 9.91 -2.94 1.09
CA SER A 84 8.88 -3.84 1.56
C SER A 84 7.70 -3.88 0.58
N LEU A 85 7.27 -2.71 0.11
CA LEU A 85 6.17 -2.64 -0.85
C LEU A 85 6.50 -3.38 -2.13
N ALA A 86 7.71 -3.19 -2.65
CA ALA A 86 8.16 -3.85 -3.86
C ALA A 86 8.21 -5.37 -3.68
N ASP A 87 8.78 -5.82 -2.56
CA ASP A 87 8.91 -7.25 -2.26
C ASP A 87 7.54 -7.91 -2.11
N ARG A 88 6.62 -7.26 -1.41
CA ARG A 88 5.28 -7.80 -1.21
C ARG A 88 4.48 -7.85 -2.49
N THR A 89 4.66 -6.85 -3.34
CA THR A 89 4.01 -6.82 -4.65
C THR A 89 4.53 -7.95 -5.54
N GLU A 90 5.83 -8.17 -5.53
CA GLU A 90 6.46 -9.25 -6.26
C GLU A 90 5.96 -10.60 -5.77
N GLU A 91 5.88 -10.78 -4.45
CA GLU A 91 5.41 -12.01 -3.83
C GLU A 91 3.96 -12.30 -4.19
N ALA A 92 3.11 -11.30 -4.12
CA ALA A 92 1.70 -11.44 -4.49
C ALA A 92 1.55 -11.84 -5.96
N ARG A 93 2.41 -11.30 -6.81
CA ARG A 93 2.40 -11.61 -8.24
C ARG A 93 2.79 -13.05 -8.51
N LYS A 94 3.72 -13.58 -7.73
CA LYS A 94 4.15 -14.96 -7.88
C LYS A 94 3.08 -15.96 -7.48
N HIS A 95 2.25 -15.59 -6.52
CA HIS A 95 1.21 -16.47 -5.98
C HIS A 95 -0.18 -16.16 -6.52
N GLY A 96 -0.29 -15.09 -7.24
CA GLY A 96 -1.54 -14.67 -7.84
C GLY A 96 -1.56 -14.99 -9.32
#